data_869fb21a6f7fa525a60fd0fc4d4bd05e
#
_entry.id   869fb21a6f7fa525a60fd0fc4d4bd05e
#
_cell.length_a   1.000
_cell.length_b   1.000
_cell.length_c   1.000
_cell.angle_alpha   90.00
_cell.angle_beta   90.00
_cell.angle_gamma   90.00
#
_symmetry.space_group_name_H-M   'P 1'
#
loop_
_entity.id
_entity.type
_entity.pdbx_description
1 polymer ?
#
loop_
_entity_poly.entity_id
_entity_poly.type
_entity_poly.pdbx_seq_one_letter_code
_entity_poly.pdbx_strand_id
1 'polypeptide(L)'
;MALSGKLSVEVTVQTPAAKYFNIFITQFHKLQNICERILEGNMHEGDNWHVPHSVKNWTLIVDGKPIKLKEKIEAIDKENKSITYNLFDGDISKNYKVFKFLFQVFEKSDGGATAKFTIEYEKINENVEAPYGFMEFFDKGAKEVDSYLLKA
;
A
#
# COMPACT_ATOMS: atom_id res chain seq x y z
N MET A 1 15.00 16.55 17.26
CA MET A 1 14.71 15.99 15.93
C MET A 1 13.47 15.13 15.96
N ALA A 2 12.60 15.33 15.01
CA ALA A 2 11.37 14.56 14.94
C ALA A 2 11.66 13.16 14.41
N LEU A 3 11.20 12.13 15.15
CA LEU A 3 11.29 10.74 14.70
C LEU A 3 10.04 10.33 13.92
N SER A 4 8.93 11.01 14.17
CA SER A 4 7.67 10.76 13.50
C SER A 4 7.49 11.69 12.30
N GLY A 5 6.83 11.19 11.25
CA GLY A 5 6.56 11.99 10.07
C GLY A 5 5.48 11.40 9.20
N LYS A 6 5.18 12.11 8.12
CA LYS A 6 4.21 11.70 7.10
C LYS A 6 4.78 11.97 5.71
N LEU A 7 4.52 11.05 4.79
CA LEU A 7 4.83 11.22 3.37
C LEU A 7 3.59 10.86 2.58
N SER A 8 3.34 11.58 1.49
CA SER A 8 2.19 11.29 0.62
C SER A 8 2.60 11.30 -0.85
N VAL A 9 1.93 10.46 -1.64
CA VAL A 9 2.01 10.51 -3.10
C VAL A 9 0.60 10.37 -3.66
N GLU A 10 0.29 11.17 -4.67
CA GLU A 10 -0.96 11.11 -5.40
C GLU A 10 -0.68 10.67 -6.83
N VAL A 11 -1.47 9.73 -7.32
CA VAL A 11 -1.32 9.18 -8.67
C VAL A 11 -2.64 9.35 -9.40
N THR A 12 -2.61 10.04 -10.55
CA THR A 12 -3.79 10.17 -11.41
C THR A 12 -3.95 8.89 -12.20
N VAL A 13 -5.14 8.30 -12.16
CA VAL A 13 -5.47 7.06 -12.88
C VAL A 13 -6.68 7.28 -13.76
N GLN A 14 -6.81 6.47 -14.82
CA GLN A 14 -7.92 6.57 -15.77
C GLN A 14 -9.10 5.71 -15.38
N THR A 15 -8.87 4.67 -14.58
CA THR A 15 -9.92 3.78 -14.09
C THR A 15 -10.86 4.54 -13.16
N PRO A 16 -12.18 4.36 -13.28
CA PRO A 16 -13.13 4.98 -12.33
C PRO A 16 -12.86 4.57 -10.90
N ALA A 17 -13.11 5.49 -9.96
CA ALA A 17 -12.74 5.30 -8.55
C ALA A 17 -13.29 4.00 -7.94
N ALA A 18 -14.56 3.70 -8.16
CA ALA A 18 -15.18 2.50 -7.59
C ALA A 18 -14.51 1.21 -8.11
N LYS A 19 -14.21 1.15 -9.39
CA LYS A 19 -13.55 -0.01 -10.00
C LYS A 19 -12.11 -0.13 -9.51
N TYR A 20 -11.41 1.01 -9.39
CA TYR A 20 -10.04 1.01 -8.90
C TYR A 20 -9.96 0.54 -7.46
N PHE A 21 -10.82 1.07 -6.60
CA PHE A 21 -10.85 0.69 -5.20
C PHE A 21 -11.23 -0.80 -5.01
N ASN A 22 -12.13 -1.30 -5.86
CA ASN A 22 -12.66 -2.65 -5.72
C ASN A 22 -11.60 -3.74 -5.76
N ILE A 23 -10.53 -3.57 -6.54
CA ILE A 23 -9.48 -4.60 -6.61
C ILE A 23 -8.79 -4.79 -5.25
N PHE A 24 -8.70 -3.72 -4.46
CA PHE A 24 -8.06 -3.76 -3.15
C PHE A 24 -8.92 -4.44 -2.09
N ILE A 25 -10.25 -4.41 -2.25
CA ILE A 25 -11.16 -5.01 -1.28
C ILE A 25 -11.66 -6.40 -1.68
N THR A 26 -11.44 -6.83 -2.92
CA THR A 26 -11.89 -8.14 -3.40
C THR A 26 -10.80 -9.00 -4.02
N GLN A 27 -9.70 -8.40 -4.49
CA GLN A 27 -8.66 -9.10 -5.23
C GLN A 27 -7.24 -8.70 -4.82
N PHE A 28 -7.08 -8.34 -3.57
CA PHE A 28 -5.79 -7.87 -3.05
C PHE A 28 -4.67 -8.89 -3.26
N HIS A 29 -4.97 -10.17 -3.17
CA HIS A 29 -4.01 -11.26 -3.43
C HIS A 29 -3.46 -11.26 -4.85
N LYS A 30 -4.14 -10.64 -5.81
CA LYS A 30 -3.70 -10.58 -7.20
C LYS A 30 -2.64 -9.51 -7.45
N LEU A 31 -2.40 -8.60 -6.51
CA LEU A 31 -1.43 -7.53 -6.70
C LEU A 31 -0.03 -8.08 -6.98
N GLN A 32 0.32 -9.24 -6.41
CA GLN A 32 1.62 -9.87 -6.67
C GLN A 32 1.78 -10.31 -8.13
N ASN A 33 0.69 -10.47 -8.86
CA ASN A 33 0.71 -10.83 -10.28
C ASN A 33 0.59 -9.62 -11.20
N ILE A 34 0.26 -8.45 -10.64
CA ILE A 34 0.03 -7.21 -11.37
C ILE A 34 1.21 -6.26 -11.22
N CYS A 35 1.74 -6.13 -10.01
CA CYS A 35 2.78 -5.18 -9.69
C CYS A 35 4.15 -5.86 -9.70
N GLU A 36 5.03 -5.38 -10.56
CA GLU A 36 6.36 -5.95 -10.75
C GLU A 36 7.19 -6.00 -9.48
N ARG A 37 7.06 -4.97 -8.63
CA ARG A 37 7.83 -4.87 -7.39
C ARG A 37 7.22 -5.60 -6.20
N ILE A 38 6.08 -6.26 -6.38
CA ILE A 38 5.53 -7.18 -5.39
C ILE A 38 5.92 -8.58 -5.83
N LEU A 39 6.95 -9.14 -5.18
CA LEU A 39 7.50 -10.44 -5.59
C LEU A 39 6.64 -11.59 -5.10
N GLU A 40 6.11 -11.49 -3.90
CA GLU A 40 5.34 -12.55 -3.27
C GLU A 40 4.46 -12.01 -2.17
N GLY A 41 3.29 -12.59 -2.01
CA GLY A 41 2.40 -12.36 -0.88
C GLY A 41 1.71 -13.66 -0.50
N ASN A 42 1.58 -13.92 0.81
CA ASN A 42 0.86 -15.09 1.31
C ASN A 42 0.26 -14.81 2.68
N MET A 43 -0.70 -15.64 3.06
CA MET A 43 -1.35 -15.52 4.37
C MET A 43 -0.43 -16.01 5.47
N HIS A 44 -0.36 -15.27 6.57
CA HIS A 44 0.34 -15.65 7.78
C HIS A 44 -0.66 -16.05 8.87
N GLU A 45 -1.69 -15.23 9.08
CA GLU A 45 -2.78 -15.53 10.02
C GLU A 45 -4.12 -15.24 9.36
N GLY A 46 -5.07 -16.17 9.55
CA GLY A 46 -6.39 -16.07 8.93
C GLY A 46 -6.41 -16.71 7.55
N ASP A 47 -7.57 -16.69 6.93
CA ASP A 47 -7.81 -17.33 5.64
C ASP A 47 -8.46 -16.37 4.62
N ASN A 48 -8.65 -15.11 4.99
CA ASN A 48 -9.28 -14.12 4.13
C ASN A 48 -8.38 -12.89 3.96
N TRP A 49 -7.97 -12.64 2.72
CA TRP A 49 -7.10 -11.53 2.35
C TRP A 49 -7.71 -10.14 2.55
N HIS A 50 -9.03 -10.06 2.67
CA HIS A 50 -9.76 -8.81 2.52
C HIS A 50 -10.45 -8.34 3.80
N VAL A 51 -10.18 -8.98 4.92
CA VAL A 51 -10.80 -8.62 6.19
C VAL A 51 -9.78 -8.00 7.15
N PRO A 52 -10.23 -7.10 8.03
CA PRO A 52 -9.35 -6.57 9.08
C PRO A 52 -8.79 -7.68 9.96
N HIS A 53 -7.58 -7.45 10.49
CA HIS A 53 -6.87 -8.32 11.43
C HIS A 53 -6.26 -9.60 10.85
N SER A 54 -6.55 -9.98 9.62
CA SER A 54 -5.79 -11.04 8.96
C SER A 54 -4.38 -10.52 8.66
N VAL A 55 -3.37 -11.37 8.83
CA VAL A 55 -1.97 -10.98 8.66
C VAL A 55 -1.39 -11.66 7.43
N LYS A 56 -0.73 -10.88 6.59
CA LYS A 56 -0.10 -11.36 5.36
C LYS A 56 1.39 -11.10 5.40
N ASN A 57 2.15 -11.99 4.75
CA ASN A 57 3.57 -11.81 4.51
C ASN A 57 3.75 -11.27 3.10
N TRP A 58 4.59 -10.26 2.96
CA TRP A 58 4.92 -9.69 1.65
C TRP A 58 6.43 -9.63 1.45
N THR A 59 6.85 -9.85 0.21
CA THR A 59 8.21 -9.56 -0.24
C THR A 59 8.09 -8.52 -1.34
N LEU A 60 8.67 -7.35 -1.11
CA LEU A 60 8.58 -6.19 -2.01
C LEU A 60 9.97 -5.74 -2.42
N ILE A 61 10.07 -5.08 -3.58
CA ILE A 61 11.31 -4.39 -3.97
C ILE A 61 11.11 -2.90 -3.69
N VAL A 62 11.90 -2.37 -2.78
CA VAL A 62 11.90 -0.95 -2.41
C VAL A 62 13.35 -0.47 -2.45
N ASP A 63 13.60 0.65 -3.14
CA ASP A 63 14.95 1.18 -3.37
C ASP A 63 15.89 0.15 -4.03
N GLY A 64 15.32 -0.68 -4.93
CA GLY A 64 16.09 -1.69 -5.64
C GLY A 64 16.46 -2.92 -4.82
N LYS A 65 15.92 -3.05 -3.60
CA LYS A 65 16.26 -4.15 -2.69
C LYS A 65 15.00 -4.92 -2.29
N PRO A 66 15.08 -6.27 -2.23
CA PRO A 66 13.96 -7.03 -1.68
C PRO A 66 13.88 -6.84 -0.17
N ILE A 67 12.66 -6.53 0.30
CA ILE A 67 12.39 -6.44 1.74
C ILE A 67 11.20 -7.34 2.06
N LYS A 68 11.22 -7.87 3.27
CA LYS A 68 10.15 -8.72 3.79
C LYS A 68 9.48 -8.03 4.96
N LEU A 69 8.16 -8.12 4.99
CA LEU A 69 7.36 -7.52 6.05
C LEU A 69 6.05 -8.26 6.23
N LYS A 70 5.36 -7.96 7.31
CA LYS A 70 3.99 -8.39 7.52
C LYS A 70 3.06 -7.19 7.39
N GLU A 71 1.85 -7.45 6.96
CA GLU A 71 0.83 -6.42 6.81
C GLU A 71 -0.49 -6.91 7.37
N LYS A 72 -1.22 -6.02 8.01
CA LYS A 72 -2.62 -6.27 8.33
C LYS A 72 -3.46 -5.04 7.98
N ILE A 73 -4.70 -5.29 7.58
CA ILE A 73 -5.67 -4.23 7.38
C ILE A 73 -6.21 -3.84 8.75
N GLU A 74 -6.09 -2.56 9.11
CA GLU A 74 -6.65 -2.06 10.36
C GLU A 74 -8.11 -1.64 10.19
N ALA A 75 -8.44 -0.99 9.07
CA ALA A 75 -9.78 -0.47 8.84
C ALA A 75 -10.06 -0.37 7.34
N ILE A 76 -11.30 -0.61 6.96
CA ILE A 76 -11.80 -0.42 5.60
C ILE A 76 -13.00 0.50 5.69
N ASP A 77 -12.98 1.60 4.93
CA ASP A 77 -14.10 2.52 4.80
C ASP A 77 -14.55 2.53 3.34
N LYS A 78 -15.53 1.70 3.04
CA LYS A 78 -16.02 1.54 1.66
C LYS A 78 -16.71 2.78 1.13
N GLU A 79 -17.38 3.53 2.00
CA GLU A 79 -18.06 4.75 1.62
C GLU A 79 -17.09 5.81 1.13
N ASN A 80 -16.01 6.02 1.85
CA ASN A 80 -14.97 6.99 1.51
C ASN A 80 -13.85 6.41 0.64
N LYS A 81 -13.94 5.13 0.28
CA LYS A 81 -12.95 4.42 -0.53
C LYS A 81 -11.55 4.54 0.05
N SER A 82 -11.43 4.17 1.32
CA SER A 82 -10.13 4.18 2.01
C SER A 82 -9.87 2.89 2.77
N ILE A 83 -8.59 2.55 2.90
CA ILE A 83 -8.11 1.40 3.68
C ILE A 83 -6.88 1.84 4.46
N THR A 84 -6.84 1.51 5.75
CA THR A 84 -5.67 1.74 6.59
C THR A 84 -4.95 0.42 6.79
N TYR A 85 -3.66 0.41 6.46
CA TYR A 85 -2.78 -0.75 6.60
C TYR A 85 -1.72 -0.50 7.64
N ASN A 86 -1.36 -1.54 8.40
CA ASN A 86 -0.23 -1.52 9.31
C ASN A 86 0.83 -2.47 8.77
N LEU A 87 2.04 -1.96 8.53
CA LEU A 87 3.19 -2.76 8.10
C LEU A 87 4.12 -2.93 9.30
N PHE A 88 4.54 -4.17 9.55
CA PHE A 88 5.33 -4.48 10.74
C PHE A 88 6.21 -5.70 10.50
N ASP A 89 7.05 -6.01 11.46
CA ASP A 89 8.01 -7.12 11.43
C ASP A 89 8.96 -7.08 10.24
N GLY A 90 9.84 -8.07 10.15
CA GLY A 90 10.81 -8.16 9.07
C GLY A 90 11.68 -6.91 8.98
N ASP A 91 11.91 -6.47 7.74
CA ASP A 91 12.78 -5.32 7.48
C ASP A 91 12.20 -3.98 7.94
N ILE A 92 10.88 -3.89 8.06
CA ILE A 92 10.22 -2.67 8.54
C ILE A 92 10.63 -2.40 10.00
N SER A 93 10.58 -3.42 10.85
CA SER A 93 10.86 -3.28 12.29
C SER A 93 12.31 -2.95 12.60
N LYS A 94 13.22 -3.11 11.65
CA LYS A 94 14.62 -2.74 11.82
C LYS A 94 14.81 -1.22 11.85
N ASN A 95 13.91 -0.47 11.24
CA ASN A 95 14.03 0.96 11.05
C ASN A 95 12.88 1.79 11.63
N TYR A 96 11.70 1.19 11.77
CA TYR A 96 10.50 1.92 12.16
C TYR A 96 9.76 1.22 13.29
N LYS A 97 9.35 1.99 14.29
CA LYS A 97 8.47 1.53 15.37
C LYS A 97 7.02 1.51 14.92
N VAL A 98 6.66 2.46 14.06
CA VAL A 98 5.33 2.60 13.49
C VAL A 98 5.48 2.77 11.99
N PHE A 99 4.70 2.02 11.23
CA PHE A 99 4.64 2.18 9.79
C PHE A 99 3.23 1.84 9.33
N LYS A 100 2.44 2.87 9.09
CA LYS A 100 1.08 2.72 8.60
C LYS A 100 0.92 3.47 7.30
N PHE A 101 0.05 2.97 6.41
CA PHE A 101 -0.31 3.80 5.28
C PHE A 101 -1.82 3.78 5.07
N LEU A 102 -2.31 4.96 4.67
CA LEU A 102 -3.69 5.15 4.29
C LEU A 102 -3.74 5.19 2.76
N PHE A 103 -4.51 4.30 2.16
CA PHE A 103 -4.83 4.29 0.75
C PHE A 103 -6.23 4.84 0.58
N GLN A 104 -6.39 5.86 -0.29
CA GLN A 104 -7.69 6.45 -0.54
C GLN A 104 -7.84 6.79 -2.01
N VAL A 105 -9.03 6.56 -2.55
CA VAL A 105 -9.33 6.85 -3.95
C VAL A 105 -10.39 7.94 -4.02
N PHE A 106 -10.10 8.98 -4.81
CA PHE A 106 -10.99 10.12 -5.01
C PHE A 106 -11.48 10.15 -6.45
N GLU A 107 -12.76 10.39 -6.64
CA GLU A 107 -13.31 10.56 -7.98
C GLU A 107 -12.83 11.86 -8.62
N LYS A 108 -12.60 11.82 -9.93
CA LYS A 108 -12.30 13.01 -10.72
C LYS A 108 -13.47 13.32 -11.65
N SER A 109 -13.63 14.60 -11.98
CA SER A 109 -14.72 15.05 -12.85
C SER A 109 -14.67 14.46 -14.27
N ASP A 110 -13.49 13.99 -14.72
CA ASP A 110 -13.32 13.39 -16.04
C ASP A 110 -13.63 11.90 -16.10
N GLY A 111 -14.10 11.31 -15.00
CA GLY A 111 -14.44 9.88 -14.93
C GLY A 111 -13.31 8.99 -14.44
N GLY A 112 -12.09 9.52 -14.30
CA GLY A 112 -10.97 8.81 -13.70
C GLY A 112 -10.94 9.02 -12.19
N ALA A 113 -9.76 8.83 -11.60
CA ALA A 113 -9.59 8.92 -10.15
C ALA A 113 -8.21 9.42 -9.77
N THR A 114 -8.06 9.79 -8.51
CA THR A 114 -6.77 10.02 -7.87
C THR A 114 -6.60 8.97 -6.78
N ALA A 115 -5.52 8.20 -6.87
CA ALA A 115 -5.12 7.25 -5.83
C ALA A 115 -4.10 7.94 -4.94
N LYS A 116 -4.40 8.07 -3.65
CA LYS A 116 -3.52 8.73 -2.69
C LYS A 116 -3.02 7.73 -1.67
N PHE A 117 -1.71 7.72 -1.45
CA PHE A 117 -1.05 6.89 -0.44
C PHE A 117 -0.36 7.82 0.54
N THR A 118 -0.69 7.69 1.82
CA THR A 118 -0.08 8.49 2.88
C THR A 118 0.56 7.56 3.89
N ILE A 119 1.87 7.69 4.10
CA ILE A 119 2.60 6.91 5.11
C ILE A 119 2.70 7.75 6.38
N GLU A 120 2.34 7.14 7.51
CA GLU A 120 2.62 7.67 8.84
C GLU A 120 3.64 6.75 9.47
N TYR A 121 4.77 7.31 9.90
CA TYR A 121 5.87 6.50 10.41
C TYR A 121 6.48 7.10 11.67
N GLU A 122 7.11 6.24 12.46
CA GLU A 122 8.00 6.64 13.55
C GLU A 122 9.29 5.85 13.41
N LYS A 123 10.42 6.56 13.28
CA LYS A 123 11.74 5.95 13.17
C LYS A 123 12.19 5.41 14.54
N ILE A 124 13.04 4.37 14.53
CA ILE A 124 13.62 3.87 15.78
C ILE A 124 14.69 4.83 16.34
N ASN A 125 15.35 5.60 15.47
CA ASN A 125 16.32 6.63 15.87
C ASN A 125 16.52 7.64 14.73
N GLU A 126 17.26 8.69 14.98
CA GLU A 126 17.44 9.79 14.03
C GLU A 126 18.38 9.47 12.86
N ASN A 127 19.09 8.34 12.90
CA ASN A 127 19.96 7.91 11.79
C ASN A 127 19.17 7.23 10.67
N VAL A 128 17.90 6.86 10.92
CA VAL A 128 17.05 6.25 9.92
C VAL A 128 16.49 7.32 9.02
N GLU A 129 16.51 7.08 7.71
CA GLU A 129 15.90 7.99 6.75
C GLU A 129 14.37 7.82 6.73
N ALA A 130 13.68 8.87 6.31
CA ALA A 130 12.25 8.78 5.99
C ALA A 130 12.06 7.77 4.85
N PRO A 131 10.91 7.07 4.79
CA PRO A 131 10.72 5.98 3.83
C PRO A 131 10.39 6.48 2.41
N TYR A 132 11.27 7.26 1.81
CA TYR A 132 11.08 7.87 0.49
C TYR A 132 10.91 6.83 -0.63
N GLY A 133 11.59 5.71 -0.53
CA GLY A 133 11.50 4.66 -1.54
C GLY A 133 10.09 4.09 -1.73
N PHE A 134 9.27 4.16 -0.68
CA PHE A 134 7.88 3.72 -0.77
C PHE A 134 7.03 4.65 -1.63
N MET A 135 7.41 5.92 -1.76
CA MET A 135 6.68 6.85 -2.63
C MET A 135 6.76 6.39 -4.08
N GLU A 136 7.96 6.02 -4.54
CA GLU A 136 8.15 5.48 -5.88
C GLU A 136 7.49 4.12 -6.04
N PHE A 137 7.56 3.28 -5.02
CA PHE A 137 6.92 1.97 -5.00
C PHE A 137 5.41 2.10 -5.23
N PHE A 138 4.74 3.00 -4.49
CA PHE A 138 3.30 3.22 -4.62
C PHE A 138 2.96 3.85 -5.98
N ASP A 139 3.76 4.81 -6.45
CA ASP A 139 3.52 5.46 -7.74
C ASP A 139 3.53 4.44 -8.87
N LYS A 140 4.57 3.61 -8.93
CA LYS A 140 4.70 2.57 -9.94
C LYS A 140 3.58 1.54 -9.83
N GLY A 141 3.31 1.06 -8.62
CA GLY A 141 2.28 0.07 -8.38
C GLY A 141 0.89 0.58 -8.77
N ALA A 142 0.58 1.81 -8.43
CA ALA A 142 -0.71 2.41 -8.77
C ALA A 142 -0.93 2.50 -10.28
N LYS A 143 0.11 2.83 -11.03
CA LYS A 143 0.06 2.89 -12.50
C LYS A 143 -0.09 1.49 -13.11
N GLU A 144 0.56 0.50 -12.53
CA GLU A 144 0.44 -0.89 -12.99
C GLU A 144 -0.97 -1.43 -12.78
N VAL A 145 -1.57 -1.13 -11.63
CA VAL A 145 -2.96 -1.51 -11.35
C VAL A 145 -3.91 -0.83 -12.34
N ASP A 146 -3.70 0.46 -12.63
CA ASP A 146 -4.51 1.20 -13.59
C ASP A 146 -4.44 0.55 -14.98
N SER A 147 -3.24 0.26 -15.45
CA SER A 147 -3.05 -0.41 -16.75
C SER A 147 -3.72 -1.77 -16.81
N TYR A 148 -3.63 -2.55 -15.74
CA TYR A 148 -4.28 -3.85 -15.65
C TYR A 148 -5.81 -3.72 -15.75
N LEU A 149 -6.40 -2.79 -15.00
CA LEU A 149 -7.84 -2.61 -14.98
C LEU A 149 -8.39 -2.05 -16.30
N LEU A 150 -7.61 -1.24 -17.00
CA LEU A 150 -8.00 -0.69 -18.29
C LEU A 150 -8.03 -1.76 -19.40
N LYS A 151 -7.28 -2.84 -19.23
CA LYS A 151 -7.26 -3.96 -20.18
C LYS A 151 -8.32 -5.02 -19.87
N ALA A 152 -8.84 -5.01 -18.66
CA ALA A 152 -9.79 -6.03 -18.21
C ALA A 152 -11.20 -5.82 -18.78
#